data_dac7f0eb42b209c9f56a24809c1d6e54
#
_entry.id   dac7f0eb42b209c9f56a24809c1d6e54
#
_cell.length_a   1.000
_cell.length_b   1.000
_cell.length_c   1.000
_cell.angle_alpha   90.00
_cell.angle_beta   90.00
_cell.angle_gamma   90.00
#
_symmetry.space_group_name_H-M   'P 1'
#
loop_
_entity.id
_entity.type
_entity.pdbx_description
1 polymer ?
#
loop_
_entity_poly.entity_id
_entity_poly.type
_entity_poly.pdbx_seq_one_letter_code
_entity_poly.pdbx_strand_id
1 'polypeptide(L)'
;MSEPTLLPPEEPFSAGQPLAARMRPSTLDEIAGQQHLLGPGKVLRRLISSDIISSMIFWGPPGVGKTTLARVIALQTKATFIDFSAVTSGIKEIRQVMMKAEENRAYGMRTIVFVDEIHRFNKAQQDAFLPFVEKGSIVLIGATTENPSFEVNSALLSRCKVFVLQALSREDILSLLRRALADERGFGKDRVTINEKALGAIADFSNGDARSALSTLEMVVLNGEVSENGIEVTDEIIAQCLSRKSLMYDKDGEEHYNLISALHKSMRNSDPDAAVYWMMRMLEGGEDPLYIARRVLRFAAEDVGLADPRAMEVGVAAYQACHFIGVPECSVHLAEAVVYMSLASKSNAMEMAVNEAKEAIEKEPDAPVPLVIRNAPTRLMKNLNYGKGYQYAHDYAEKMTAMQCLPDALKDRQFYHPTTQGQEARYKERLEQITAWKKEHRK
;
A
#
# COMPACT_ATOMS: atom_id res chain seq x y z
N MET A 1 10.10 -24.82 -21.53
CA MET A 1 8.72 -24.59 -22.00
C MET A 1 7.82 -25.20 -20.93
N SER A 2 7.35 -24.39 -19.98
CA SER A 2 6.36 -24.84 -19.01
C SER A 2 4.99 -24.73 -19.67
N GLU A 3 4.33 -25.86 -19.87
CA GLU A 3 2.95 -25.91 -20.30
C GLU A 3 2.07 -25.15 -19.32
N PRO A 4 1.03 -24.43 -19.77
CA PRO A 4 0.06 -23.80 -18.89
C PRO A 4 -0.68 -24.91 -18.16
N THR A 5 -0.48 -24.98 -16.90
CA THR A 5 -1.09 -25.96 -16.02
C THR A 5 -2.59 -25.67 -15.93
N LEU A 6 -3.40 -26.49 -16.59
CA LEU A 6 -4.70 -26.84 -16.03
C LEU A 6 -4.40 -27.18 -14.57
N LEU A 7 -5.20 -26.66 -13.60
CA LEU A 7 -5.06 -27.11 -12.22
C LEU A 7 -4.96 -28.64 -12.28
N PRO A 8 -3.82 -29.26 -11.89
CA PRO A 8 -3.74 -30.70 -11.91
C PRO A 8 -4.88 -31.22 -11.03
N PRO A 9 -5.48 -32.36 -11.36
CA PRO A 9 -6.34 -33.05 -10.42
C PRO A 9 -5.53 -33.14 -9.14
N GLU A 10 -6.15 -32.81 -7.99
CA GLU A 10 -5.51 -32.77 -6.67
C GLU A 10 -4.54 -33.95 -6.55
N GLU A 11 -3.24 -33.67 -6.64
CA GLU A 11 -2.24 -34.69 -6.35
C GLU A 11 -2.43 -35.09 -4.88
N PRO A 12 -2.43 -36.37 -4.56
CA PRO A 12 -2.58 -36.81 -3.18
C PRO A 12 -1.49 -36.12 -2.35
N PHE A 13 -1.90 -35.44 -1.28
CA PHE A 13 -1.06 -34.63 -0.42
C PHE A 13 0.26 -35.33 -0.11
N SER A 14 1.35 -34.77 -0.58
CA SER A 14 2.68 -35.31 -0.27
C SER A 14 3.05 -34.90 1.15
N ALA A 15 3.60 -35.81 1.93
CA ALA A 15 3.99 -35.62 3.33
C ALA A 15 5.04 -34.50 3.55
N GLY A 16 5.50 -33.81 2.51
CA GLY A 16 6.45 -32.69 2.56
C GLY A 16 5.86 -31.32 2.26
N GLN A 17 4.55 -31.17 2.02
CA GLN A 17 3.96 -29.87 1.77
C GLN A 17 3.66 -29.12 3.08
N PRO A 18 3.93 -27.78 3.15
CA PRO A 18 3.62 -26.99 4.33
C PRO A 18 2.13 -27.04 4.69
N LEU A 19 1.80 -27.00 5.98
CA LEU A 19 0.43 -27.05 6.50
C LEU A 19 -0.46 -25.99 5.84
N ALA A 20 0.04 -24.77 5.66
CA ALA A 20 -0.69 -23.70 5.00
C ALA A 20 -1.08 -24.02 3.54
N ALA A 21 -0.33 -24.87 2.86
CA ALA A 21 -0.66 -25.34 1.51
C ALA A 21 -1.68 -26.48 1.56
N ARG A 22 -1.52 -27.43 2.48
CA ARG A 22 -2.42 -28.57 2.68
C ARG A 22 -3.81 -28.12 3.13
N MET A 23 -3.89 -27.13 4.00
CA MET A 23 -5.15 -26.59 4.56
C MET A 23 -5.83 -25.54 3.65
N ARG A 24 -5.36 -25.38 2.42
CA ARG A 24 -5.96 -24.41 1.50
C ARG A 24 -7.42 -24.75 1.20
N PRO A 25 -8.35 -23.78 1.38
CA PRO A 25 -9.76 -23.96 1.04
C PRO A 25 -9.99 -24.38 -0.41
N SER A 26 -10.93 -25.30 -0.61
CA SER A 26 -11.44 -25.72 -1.93
C SER A 26 -12.85 -25.19 -2.21
N THR A 27 -13.57 -24.74 -1.18
CA THR A 27 -14.92 -24.16 -1.29
C THR A 27 -14.98 -22.79 -0.61
N LEU A 28 -16.02 -22.01 -0.94
CA LEU A 28 -16.24 -20.70 -0.29
C LEU A 28 -16.52 -20.83 1.21
N ASP A 29 -17.15 -21.91 1.64
CA ASP A 29 -17.49 -22.12 3.05
C ASP A 29 -16.29 -22.50 3.91
N GLU A 30 -15.21 -22.97 3.28
CA GLU A 30 -13.94 -23.21 3.97
C GLU A 30 -13.08 -21.96 4.18
N ILE A 31 -13.41 -20.85 3.50
CA ILE A 31 -12.65 -19.59 3.64
C ILE A 31 -12.91 -19.01 5.01
N ALA A 32 -11.86 -18.84 5.80
CA ALA A 32 -11.96 -18.22 7.11
C ALA A 32 -12.27 -16.72 6.98
N GLY A 33 -13.14 -16.20 7.83
CA GLY A 33 -13.52 -14.79 7.87
C GLY A 33 -14.25 -14.30 6.61
N GLN A 34 -14.02 -13.04 6.24
CA GLN A 34 -14.55 -12.36 5.04
C GLN A 34 -16.10 -12.40 4.93
N GLN A 35 -16.82 -12.48 6.04
CA GLN A 35 -18.29 -12.59 6.07
C GLN A 35 -18.99 -11.40 5.38
N HIS A 36 -18.36 -10.22 5.39
CA HIS A 36 -18.87 -9.03 4.71
C HIS A 36 -18.89 -9.17 3.17
N LEU A 37 -18.06 -10.07 2.59
CA LEU A 37 -17.99 -10.38 1.16
C LEU A 37 -18.66 -11.71 0.81
N LEU A 38 -18.44 -12.73 1.63
CA LEU A 38 -18.78 -14.14 1.35
C LEU A 38 -19.98 -14.67 2.16
N GLY A 39 -20.49 -13.90 3.10
CA GLY A 39 -21.67 -14.26 3.89
C GLY A 39 -22.92 -14.45 3.03
N PRO A 40 -23.97 -15.09 3.56
CA PRO A 40 -25.22 -15.28 2.84
C PRO A 40 -25.79 -13.97 2.28
N GLY A 41 -26.16 -13.99 0.99
CA GLY A 41 -26.74 -12.83 0.31
C GLY A 41 -25.76 -11.73 -0.11
N LYS A 42 -24.47 -11.85 0.18
CA LYS A 42 -23.46 -10.88 -0.21
C LYS A 42 -23.17 -10.90 -1.70
N VAL A 43 -22.76 -9.73 -2.23
CA VAL A 43 -22.63 -9.52 -3.68
C VAL A 43 -21.61 -10.47 -4.29
N LEU A 44 -20.41 -10.60 -3.71
CA LEU A 44 -19.37 -11.46 -4.26
C LEU A 44 -19.81 -12.93 -4.27
N ARG A 45 -20.39 -13.43 -3.17
CA ARG A 45 -20.92 -14.80 -3.11
C ARG A 45 -21.98 -15.04 -4.17
N ARG A 46 -22.93 -14.11 -4.39
CA ARG A 46 -23.94 -14.23 -5.44
C ARG A 46 -23.35 -14.30 -6.83
N LEU A 47 -22.38 -13.44 -7.14
CA LEU A 47 -21.70 -13.41 -8.45
C LEU A 47 -21.03 -14.76 -8.74
N ILE A 48 -20.35 -15.33 -7.74
CA ILE A 48 -19.69 -16.63 -7.86
C ILE A 48 -20.72 -17.75 -8.04
N SER A 49 -21.75 -17.80 -7.19
CA SER A 49 -22.79 -18.85 -7.23
C SER A 49 -23.64 -18.80 -8.50
N SER A 50 -23.79 -17.63 -9.12
CA SER A 50 -24.51 -17.46 -10.40
C SER A 50 -23.61 -17.61 -11.63
N ASP A 51 -22.36 -17.94 -11.45
CA ASP A 51 -21.33 -18.03 -12.51
C ASP A 51 -21.20 -16.75 -13.37
N ILE A 52 -21.54 -15.58 -12.78
CA ILE A 52 -21.45 -14.27 -13.43
C ILE A 52 -20.28 -13.52 -12.81
N ILE A 53 -19.06 -13.90 -13.18
CA ILE A 53 -17.85 -13.25 -12.69
C ILE A 53 -17.34 -12.20 -13.69
N SER A 54 -16.92 -11.07 -13.18
CA SER A 54 -16.25 -9.99 -13.91
C SER A 54 -14.86 -9.78 -13.34
N SER A 55 -14.00 -9.07 -14.07
CA SER A 55 -12.67 -8.70 -13.56
C SER A 55 -12.76 -7.93 -12.25
N MET A 56 -11.82 -8.21 -11.34
CA MET A 56 -11.83 -7.69 -9.98
C MET A 56 -10.43 -7.51 -9.41
N ILE A 57 -10.33 -6.65 -8.42
CA ILE A 57 -9.11 -6.44 -7.62
C ILE A 57 -9.41 -6.82 -6.17
N PHE A 58 -8.61 -7.69 -5.59
CA PHE A 58 -8.62 -8.01 -4.17
C PHE A 58 -7.58 -7.17 -3.46
N TRP A 59 -8.04 -6.26 -2.61
CA TRP A 59 -7.19 -5.41 -1.80
C TRP A 59 -7.31 -5.79 -0.33
N GLY A 60 -6.18 -5.93 0.36
CA GLY A 60 -6.17 -6.22 1.79
C GLY A 60 -4.80 -6.73 2.26
N PRO A 61 -4.61 -6.88 3.57
CA PRO A 61 -3.34 -7.26 4.16
C PRO A 61 -2.85 -8.65 3.69
N PRO A 62 -1.58 -9.01 3.94
CA PRO A 62 -1.05 -10.32 3.62
C PRO A 62 -1.79 -11.42 4.39
N GLY A 63 -1.79 -12.65 3.87
CA GLY A 63 -2.32 -13.84 4.56
C GLY A 63 -3.83 -13.92 4.75
N VAL A 64 -4.63 -12.94 4.28
CA VAL A 64 -6.10 -12.93 4.43
C VAL A 64 -6.86 -13.79 3.41
N GLY A 65 -6.14 -14.49 2.51
CA GLY A 65 -6.73 -15.42 1.57
C GLY A 65 -7.00 -14.89 0.16
N LYS A 66 -6.41 -13.77 -0.30
CA LYS A 66 -6.61 -13.21 -1.65
C LYS A 66 -6.39 -14.24 -2.76
N THR A 67 -5.22 -14.90 -2.78
CA THR A 67 -4.87 -15.96 -3.75
C THR A 67 -5.76 -17.18 -3.61
N THR A 68 -6.10 -17.56 -2.39
CA THR A 68 -7.00 -18.68 -2.09
C THR A 68 -8.40 -18.42 -2.64
N LEU A 69 -8.95 -17.23 -2.39
CA LEU A 69 -10.28 -16.84 -2.90
C LEU A 69 -10.31 -16.86 -4.44
N ALA A 70 -9.27 -16.36 -5.11
CA ALA A 70 -9.18 -16.42 -6.57
C ALA A 70 -9.20 -17.86 -7.11
N ARG A 71 -8.50 -18.79 -6.45
CA ARG A 71 -8.49 -20.22 -6.81
C ARG A 71 -9.85 -20.89 -6.57
N VAL A 72 -10.48 -20.60 -5.45
CA VAL A 72 -11.83 -21.12 -5.14
C VAL A 72 -12.85 -20.64 -6.17
N ILE A 73 -12.77 -19.38 -6.60
CA ILE A 73 -13.61 -18.85 -7.69
C ILE A 73 -13.39 -19.63 -8.97
N ALA A 74 -12.15 -19.88 -9.35
CA ALA A 74 -11.83 -20.62 -10.56
C ALA A 74 -12.36 -22.07 -10.52
N LEU A 75 -12.22 -22.74 -9.37
CA LEU A 75 -12.74 -24.10 -9.18
C LEU A 75 -14.27 -24.13 -9.30
N GLN A 76 -14.98 -23.21 -8.64
CA GLN A 76 -16.45 -23.19 -8.66
C GLN A 76 -17.03 -22.82 -10.03
N THR A 77 -16.35 -22.00 -10.79
CA THR A 77 -16.78 -21.53 -12.11
C THR A 77 -16.22 -22.38 -13.25
N LYS A 78 -15.52 -23.47 -12.95
CA LYS A 78 -14.87 -24.37 -13.93
C LYS A 78 -14.04 -23.64 -14.96
N ALA A 79 -13.41 -22.52 -14.56
CA ALA A 79 -12.57 -21.71 -15.43
C ALA A 79 -11.12 -22.22 -15.40
N THR A 80 -10.44 -22.09 -16.52
CA THR A 80 -8.99 -22.27 -16.57
C THR A 80 -8.31 -21.20 -15.72
N PHE A 81 -7.50 -21.61 -14.76
CA PHE A 81 -6.80 -20.67 -13.86
C PHE A 81 -5.34 -20.53 -14.27
N ILE A 82 -4.91 -19.30 -14.51
CA ILE A 82 -3.53 -18.97 -14.84
C ILE A 82 -3.00 -18.02 -13.78
N ASP A 83 -1.93 -18.43 -13.11
CA ASP A 83 -1.28 -17.69 -12.02
C ASP A 83 -0.06 -16.94 -12.56
N PHE A 84 -0.06 -15.62 -12.41
CA PHE A 84 1.07 -14.77 -12.75
C PHE A 84 1.72 -14.20 -11.50
N SER A 85 3.04 -14.35 -11.42
CA SER A 85 3.82 -13.58 -10.46
C SER A 85 4.31 -12.28 -11.11
N ALA A 86 3.95 -11.15 -10.53
CA ALA A 86 4.42 -9.85 -10.99
C ALA A 86 5.95 -9.67 -10.92
N VAL A 87 6.63 -10.52 -10.15
CA VAL A 87 8.09 -10.47 -9.97
C VAL A 87 8.84 -11.12 -11.14
N THR A 88 8.26 -12.17 -11.75
CA THR A 88 8.97 -13.01 -12.73
C THR A 88 8.46 -12.88 -14.17
N SER A 89 7.25 -12.35 -14.37
CA SER A 89 6.59 -12.37 -15.69
C SER A 89 6.85 -11.12 -16.53
N GLY A 90 7.39 -11.35 -17.73
CA GLY A 90 7.63 -10.30 -18.72
C GLY A 90 6.44 -10.02 -19.65
N ILE A 91 6.41 -8.85 -20.32
CA ILE A 91 5.33 -8.45 -21.26
C ILE A 91 5.11 -9.50 -22.38
N LYS A 92 6.16 -10.17 -22.84
CA LYS A 92 6.04 -11.20 -23.88
C LYS A 92 5.26 -12.41 -23.40
N GLU A 93 5.52 -12.85 -22.18
CA GLU A 93 4.84 -13.96 -21.54
C GLU A 93 3.34 -13.64 -21.30
N ILE A 94 3.07 -12.43 -20.77
CA ILE A 94 1.70 -11.94 -20.62
C ILE A 94 0.94 -12.04 -21.94
N ARG A 95 1.51 -11.52 -23.04
CA ARG A 95 0.85 -11.56 -24.37
C ARG A 95 0.62 -12.99 -24.89
N GLN A 96 1.55 -13.91 -24.69
CA GLN A 96 1.39 -15.31 -25.12
C GLN A 96 0.20 -15.97 -24.41
N VAL A 97 0.12 -15.77 -23.10
CA VAL A 97 -0.99 -16.32 -22.32
C VAL A 97 -2.32 -15.68 -22.70
N MET A 98 -2.34 -14.37 -22.98
CA MET A 98 -3.54 -13.69 -23.45
C MET A 98 -4.05 -14.24 -24.78
N MET A 99 -3.14 -14.52 -25.72
CA MET A 99 -3.51 -15.16 -26.99
C MET A 99 -4.12 -16.55 -26.78
N LYS A 100 -3.51 -17.36 -25.90
CA LYS A 100 -4.06 -18.68 -25.54
C LYS A 100 -5.42 -18.60 -24.87
N ALA A 101 -5.67 -17.58 -24.04
CA ALA A 101 -6.98 -17.34 -23.43
C ALA A 101 -8.02 -16.96 -24.50
N GLU A 102 -7.63 -16.24 -25.55
CA GLU A 102 -8.51 -15.89 -26.67
C GLU A 102 -8.88 -17.13 -27.51
N GLU A 103 -7.92 -18.03 -27.73
CA GLU A 103 -8.17 -19.36 -28.33
C GLU A 103 -9.12 -20.20 -27.47
N ASN A 104 -8.89 -20.30 -26.17
CA ASN A 104 -9.77 -21.02 -25.25
C ASN A 104 -11.20 -20.51 -25.30
N ARG A 105 -11.38 -19.17 -25.40
CA ARG A 105 -12.70 -18.55 -25.53
C ARG A 105 -13.44 -19.00 -26.79
N ALA A 106 -12.74 -19.21 -27.91
CA ALA A 106 -13.34 -19.69 -29.13
C ALA A 106 -13.95 -21.12 -28.98
N TYR A 107 -13.45 -21.89 -28.01
CA TYR A 107 -14.00 -23.19 -27.61
C TYR A 107 -14.99 -23.11 -26.45
N GLY A 108 -15.42 -21.92 -26.05
CA GLY A 108 -16.37 -21.70 -24.94
C GLY A 108 -15.75 -21.85 -23.55
N MET A 109 -14.44 -21.96 -23.44
CA MET A 109 -13.73 -22.08 -22.17
C MET A 109 -13.42 -20.70 -21.60
N ARG A 110 -13.77 -20.47 -20.34
CA ARG A 110 -13.45 -19.24 -19.60
C ARG A 110 -12.04 -19.33 -19.00
N THR A 111 -11.29 -18.24 -19.08
CA THR A 111 -9.94 -18.14 -18.48
C THR A 111 -9.93 -17.05 -17.41
N ILE A 112 -9.56 -17.43 -16.19
CA ILE A 112 -9.24 -16.51 -15.09
C ILE A 112 -7.72 -16.33 -15.05
N VAL A 113 -7.29 -15.09 -15.14
CA VAL A 113 -5.90 -14.70 -14.98
C VAL A 113 -5.74 -14.03 -13.64
N PHE A 114 -5.02 -14.70 -12.74
CA PHE A 114 -4.69 -14.16 -11.43
C PHE A 114 -3.31 -13.51 -11.46
N VAL A 115 -3.22 -12.29 -10.93
CA VAL A 115 -1.97 -11.54 -10.82
C VAL A 115 -1.74 -11.20 -9.35
N ASP A 116 -0.80 -11.91 -8.72
CA ASP A 116 -0.42 -11.58 -7.35
C ASP A 116 0.48 -10.34 -7.32
N GLU A 117 0.26 -9.47 -6.33
CA GLU A 117 0.96 -8.19 -6.16
C GLU A 117 0.96 -7.34 -7.45
N ILE A 118 -0.23 -7.13 -8.05
CA ILE A 118 -0.41 -6.43 -9.33
C ILE A 118 0.23 -5.03 -9.35
N HIS A 119 0.40 -4.39 -8.19
CA HIS A 119 1.07 -3.10 -8.04
C HIS A 119 2.55 -3.13 -8.44
N ARG A 120 3.19 -4.31 -8.47
CA ARG A 120 4.58 -4.47 -8.93
C ARG A 120 4.74 -4.46 -10.44
N PHE A 121 3.64 -4.61 -11.17
CA PHE A 121 3.66 -4.45 -12.62
C PHE A 121 3.75 -2.97 -12.98
N ASN A 122 4.65 -2.63 -13.89
CA ASN A 122 4.70 -1.28 -14.45
C ASN A 122 3.47 -1.00 -15.33
N LYS A 123 3.27 0.27 -15.67
CA LYS A 123 2.10 0.72 -16.44
C LYS A 123 1.93 -0.04 -17.76
N ALA A 124 3.01 -0.33 -18.50
CA ALA A 124 2.93 -1.03 -19.77
C ALA A 124 2.54 -2.51 -19.62
N GLN A 125 2.93 -3.14 -18.51
CA GLN A 125 2.50 -4.50 -18.18
C GLN A 125 1.03 -4.54 -17.78
N GLN A 126 0.56 -3.58 -16.99
CA GLN A 126 -0.87 -3.45 -16.65
C GLN A 126 -1.72 -3.14 -17.89
N ASP A 127 -1.26 -2.26 -18.78
CA ASP A 127 -1.94 -1.92 -20.03
C ASP A 127 -2.08 -3.14 -20.97
N ALA A 128 -1.16 -4.10 -20.90
CA ALA A 128 -1.22 -5.30 -21.75
C ALA A 128 -2.47 -6.18 -21.49
N PHE A 129 -3.11 -6.06 -20.33
CA PHE A 129 -4.36 -6.78 -20.01
C PHE A 129 -5.61 -6.11 -20.58
N LEU A 130 -5.58 -4.79 -20.80
CA LEU A 130 -6.77 -4.00 -21.16
C LEU A 130 -7.54 -4.54 -22.36
N PRO A 131 -6.91 -4.86 -23.52
CA PRO A 131 -7.65 -5.33 -24.69
C PRO A 131 -8.42 -6.63 -24.43
N PHE A 132 -7.88 -7.51 -23.58
CA PHE A 132 -8.44 -8.82 -23.28
C PHE A 132 -9.53 -8.77 -22.19
N VAL A 133 -9.39 -7.85 -21.24
CA VAL A 133 -10.43 -7.54 -20.25
C VAL A 133 -11.64 -6.89 -20.93
N GLU A 134 -11.42 -5.93 -21.83
CA GLU A 134 -12.48 -5.25 -22.57
C GLU A 134 -13.27 -6.20 -23.49
N LYS A 135 -12.57 -7.09 -24.17
CA LYS A 135 -13.22 -8.12 -25.02
C LYS A 135 -13.89 -9.22 -24.20
N GLY A 136 -13.62 -9.33 -22.90
CA GLY A 136 -14.04 -10.44 -22.05
C GLY A 136 -13.37 -11.77 -22.42
N SER A 137 -12.17 -11.74 -23.04
CA SER A 137 -11.39 -12.93 -23.34
C SER A 137 -10.79 -13.55 -22.09
N ILE A 138 -10.60 -12.73 -21.05
CA ILE A 138 -10.18 -13.13 -19.71
C ILE A 138 -11.05 -12.48 -18.64
N VAL A 139 -11.09 -13.11 -17.49
CA VAL A 139 -11.46 -12.49 -16.22
C VAL A 139 -10.19 -12.23 -15.44
N LEU A 140 -9.80 -10.97 -15.27
CA LEU A 140 -8.63 -10.60 -14.49
C LEU A 140 -9.00 -10.55 -13.01
N ILE A 141 -8.22 -11.22 -12.17
CA ILE A 141 -8.26 -11.08 -10.71
C ILE A 141 -6.88 -10.59 -10.25
N GLY A 142 -6.77 -9.30 -9.94
CA GLY A 142 -5.56 -8.73 -9.35
C GLY A 142 -5.61 -8.82 -7.83
N ALA A 143 -4.49 -9.16 -7.19
CA ALA A 143 -4.34 -9.07 -5.74
C ALA A 143 -3.28 -8.01 -5.39
N THR A 144 -3.51 -7.26 -4.33
CA THR A 144 -2.56 -6.24 -3.85
C THR A 144 -2.72 -6.00 -2.35
N THR A 145 -1.62 -5.67 -1.70
CA THR A 145 -1.59 -5.13 -0.33
C THR A 145 -1.65 -3.59 -0.33
N GLU A 146 -1.27 -2.95 -1.44
CA GLU A 146 -1.24 -1.51 -1.59
C GLU A 146 -2.59 -0.94 -2.06
N ASN A 147 -2.84 0.35 -1.78
CA ASN A 147 -4.08 0.99 -2.21
C ASN A 147 -4.18 1.03 -3.75
N PRO A 148 -5.15 0.32 -4.35
CA PRO A 148 -5.26 0.20 -5.80
C PRO A 148 -5.53 1.53 -6.52
N SER A 149 -6.04 2.53 -5.83
CA SER A 149 -6.28 3.86 -6.41
C SER A 149 -4.99 4.60 -6.77
N PHE A 150 -3.86 4.23 -6.15
CA PHE A 150 -2.56 4.84 -6.43
C PHE A 150 -1.68 3.95 -7.32
N GLU A 151 -1.82 2.63 -7.20
CA GLU A 151 -0.88 1.66 -7.75
C GLU A 151 -1.39 0.93 -9.00
N VAL A 152 -2.71 0.86 -9.17
CA VAL A 152 -3.31 0.22 -10.34
C VAL A 152 -3.69 1.29 -11.37
N ASN A 153 -3.34 1.05 -12.64
CA ASN A 153 -3.69 1.94 -13.74
C ASN A 153 -5.20 2.24 -13.74
N SER A 154 -5.55 3.52 -13.83
CA SER A 154 -6.94 3.98 -13.80
C SER A 154 -7.82 3.36 -14.90
N ALA A 155 -7.25 3.10 -16.08
CA ALA A 155 -7.96 2.43 -17.18
C ALA A 155 -8.30 0.97 -16.82
N LEU A 156 -7.42 0.26 -16.13
CA LEU A 156 -7.66 -1.10 -15.65
C LEU A 156 -8.63 -1.09 -14.46
N LEU A 157 -8.44 -0.17 -13.52
CA LEU A 157 -9.27 -0.03 -12.33
C LEU A 157 -10.73 0.27 -12.69
N SER A 158 -10.98 1.10 -13.70
CA SER A 158 -12.35 1.41 -14.18
C SER A 158 -13.12 0.20 -14.73
N ARG A 159 -12.42 -0.90 -15.06
CA ARG A 159 -12.98 -2.15 -15.60
C ARG A 159 -13.02 -3.29 -14.59
N CYS A 160 -12.51 -3.06 -13.39
CA CYS A 160 -12.45 -4.04 -12.33
C CYS A 160 -13.29 -3.60 -11.13
N LYS A 161 -13.95 -4.55 -10.47
CA LYS A 161 -14.60 -4.31 -9.17
C LYS A 161 -13.57 -4.49 -8.06
N VAL A 162 -13.44 -3.52 -7.18
CA VAL A 162 -12.55 -3.63 -6.01
C VAL A 162 -13.30 -4.27 -4.86
N PHE A 163 -12.73 -5.33 -4.30
CA PHE A 163 -13.21 -5.98 -3.09
C PHE A 163 -12.12 -5.88 -2.00
N VAL A 164 -12.50 -5.31 -0.87
CA VAL A 164 -11.59 -5.11 0.27
C VAL A 164 -11.69 -6.32 1.17
N LEU A 165 -10.61 -7.09 1.30
CA LEU A 165 -10.47 -8.16 2.26
C LEU A 165 -9.90 -7.59 3.57
N GLN A 166 -10.48 -8.01 4.68
CA GLN A 166 -10.09 -7.57 6.02
C GLN A 166 -9.13 -8.58 6.66
N ALA A 167 -8.31 -8.13 7.60
CA ALA A 167 -7.56 -9.01 8.48
C ALA A 167 -8.52 -10.01 9.16
N LEU A 168 -8.08 -11.24 9.35
CA LEU A 168 -8.89 -12.23 10.03
C LEU A 168 -9.01 -11.90 11.51
N SER A 169 -10.20 -12.07 12.07
CA SER A 169 -10.38 -11.90 13.51
C SER A 169 -9.65 -13.00 14.28
N ARG A 170 -9.41 -12.76 15.56
CA ARG A 170 -8.84 -13.79 16.46
C ARG A 170 -9.66 -15.07 16.44
N GLU A 171 -10.96 -14.95 16.41
CA GLU A 171 -11.92 -16.07 16.36
C GLU A 171 -11.84 -16.83 15.02
N ASP A 172 -11.67 -16.14 13.90
CA ASP A 172 -11.46 -16.76 12.59
C ASP A 172 -10.17 -17.58 12.57
N ILE A 173 -9.07 -17.03 13.12
CA ILE A 173 -7.81 -17.74 13.25
C ILE A 173 -7.92 -18.94 14.18
N LEU A 174 -8.54 -18.81 15.34
CA LEU A 174 -8.78 -19.95 16.25
C LEU A 174 -9.59 -21.06 15.58
N SER A 175 -10.64 -20.70 14.83
CA SER A 175 -11.43 -21.66 14.06
C SER A 175 -10.57 -22.38 13.00
N LEU A 176 -9.70 -21.65 12.31
CA LEU A 176 -8.76 -22.20 11.34
C LEU A 176 -7.76 -23.17 11.97
N LEU A 177 -7.18 -22.80 13.12
CA LEU A 177 -6.22 -23.65 13.85
C LEU A 177 -6.88 -24.95 14.35
N ARG A 178 -8.09 -24.86 14.93
CA ARG A 178 -8.86 -26.05 15.36
C ARG A 178 -9.21 -26.94 14.18
N ARG A 179 -9.59 -26.36 13.05
CA ARG A 179 -9.82 -27.12 11.82
C ARG A 179 -8.55 -27.83 11.35
N ALA A 180 -7.40 -27.17 11.38
CA ALA A 180 -6.12 -27.78 10.98
C ALA A 180 -5.69 -28.93 11.89
N LEU A 181 -6.08 -28.92 13.16
CA LEU A 181 -5.85 -30.03 14.10
C LEU A 181 -6.78 -31.21 13.85
N ALA A 182 -8.02 -30.96 13.37
CA ALA A 182 -9.07 -32.00 13.18
C ALA A 182 -9.14 -32.56 11.75
N ASP A 183 -8.72 -31.81 10.74
CA ASP A 183 -8.81 -32.20 9.32
C ASP A 183 -7.67 -33.16 8.95
N GLU A 184 -7.97 -34.19 8.16
CA GLU A 184 -6.98 -35.16 7.66
C GLU A 184 -5.89 -34.52 6.78
N ARG A 185 -6.17 -33.39 6.14
CA ARG A 185 -5.20 -32.58 5.42
C ARG A 185 -4.19 -31.89 6.35
N GLY A 186 -4.57 -31.69 7.61
CA GLY A 186 -3.73 -31.14 8.66
C GLY A 186 -3.10 -32.20 9.56
N PHE A 187 -3.46 -32.17 10.83
CA PHE A 187 -2.99 -33.08 11.86
C PHE A 187 -4.06 -34.07 12.35
N GLY A 188 -5.19 -34.19 11.64
CA GLY A 188 -6.31 -35.05 12.10
C GLY A 188 -5.99 -36.54 12.22
N LYS A 189 -4.89 -36.99 11.58
CA LYS A 189 -4.36 -38.36 11.72
C LYS A 189 -3.39 -38.50 12.90
N ASP A 190 -2.83 -37.37 13.35
CA ASP A 190 -1.87 -37.30 14.44
C ASP A 190 -2.64 -36.95 15.72
N ARG A 191 -2.40 -37.65 16.80
CA ARG A 191 -3.03 -37.33 18.09
C ARG A 191 -2.32 -36.15 18.72
N VAL A 192 -2.66 -34.92 18.30
CA VAL A 192 -2.04 -33.70 18.84
C VAL A 192 -2.83 -33.17 20.03
N THR A 193 -2.16 -33.05 21.18
CA THR A 193 -2.69 -32.43 22.39
C THR A 193 -2.09 -31.04 22.54
N ILE A 194 -2.90 -30.00 22.41
CA ILE A 194 -2.55 -28.59 22.58
C ILE A 194 -3.66 -27.89 23.37
N ASN A 195 -3.31 -27.05 24.32
CA ASN A 195 -4.30 -26.35 25.12
C ASN A 195 -4.85 -25.10 24.43
N GLU A 196 -6.06 -24.67 24.81
CA GLU A 196 -6.71 -23.49 24.21
C GLU A 196 -5.94 -22.17 24.42
N LYS A 197 -5.18 -22.07 25.53
CA LYS A 197 -4.34 -20.89 25.79
C LYS A 197 -3.20 -20.81 24.77
N ALA A 198 -2.59 -21.93 24.43
CA ALA A 198 -1.55 -22.03 23.41
C ALA A 198 -2.09 -21.67 22.00
N LEU A 199 -3.28 -22.19 21.64
CA LEU A 199 -3.96 -21.79 20.40
C LEU A 199 -4.27 -20.29 20.38
N GLY A 200 -4.71 -19.74 21.50
CA GLY A 200 -4.90 -18.30 21.67
C GLY A 200 -3.64 -17.50 21.43
N ALA A 201 -2.51 -17.93 21.99
CA ALA A 201 -1.21 -17.29 21.81
C ALA A 201 -0.76 -17.33 20.33
N ILE A 202 -0.97 -18.45 19.62
CA ILE A 202 -0.68 -18.54 18.18
C ILE A 202 -1.59 -17.60 17.39
N ALA A 203 -2.88 -17.51 17.74
CA ALA A 203 -3.82 -16.62 17.07
C ALA A 203 -3.45 -15.14 17.24
N ASP A 204 -3.13 -14.73 18.47
CA ASP A 204 -2.70 -13.37 18.78
C ASP A 204 -1.36 -13.03 18.08
N PHE A 205 -0.45 -14.00 18.04
CA PHE A 205 0.85 -13.86 17.39
C PHE A 205 0.75 -13.73 15.85
N SER A 206 -0.23 -14.36 15.22
CA SER A 206 -0.42 -14.34 13.75
C SER A 206 -0.99 -13.03 13.23
N ASN A 207 -1.58 -12.21 14.10
CA ASN A 207 -2.12 -10.89 13.79
C ASN A 207 -3.02 -10.87 12.55
N GLY A 208 -3.95 -11.82 12.46
CA GLY A 208 -4.91 -11.91 11.35
C GLY A 208 -4.36 -12.51 10.05
N ASP A 209 -3.13 -13.00 10.03
CA ASP A 209 -2.51 -13.71 8.89
C ASP A 209 -2.67 -15.23 9.04
N ALA A 210 -3.53 -15.84 8.21
CA ALA A 210 -3.78 -17.29 8.23
C ALA A 210 -2.54 -18.12 7.88
N ARG A 211 -1.67 -17.63 6.99
CA ARG A 211 -0.44 -18.34 6.59
C ARG A 211 0.55 -18.38 7.77
N SER A 212 0.72 -17.25 8.43
CA SER A 212 1.54 -17.16 9.64
C SER A 212 1.02 -18.07 10.75
N ALA A 213 -0.31 -18.07 10.99
CA ALA A 213 -0.95 -18.91 12.00
C ALA A 213 -0.71 -20.42 11.75
N LEU A 214 -0.95 -20.88 10.53
CA LEU A 214 -0.77 -22.28 10.16
C LEU A 214 0.70 -22.69 10.18
N SER A 215 1.61 -21.85 9.72
CA SER A 215 3.06 -22.13 9.77
C SER A 215 3.57 -22.18 11.21
N THR A 216 3.05 -21.33 12.09
CA THR A 216 3.39 -21.35 13.51
C THR A 216 2.83 -22.61 14.18
N LEU A 217 1.58 -22.99 13.88
CA LEU A 217 1.01 -24.25 14.40
C LEU A 217 1.86 -25.44 13.94
N GLU A 218 2.24 -25.51 12.65
CA GLU A 218 3.07 -26.58 12.11
C GLU A 218 4.41 -26.66 12.85
N MET A 219 5.09 -25.54 13.04
CA MET A 219 6.36 -25.48 13.77
C MET A 219 6.20 -25.96 15.21
N VAL A 220 5.15 -25.53 15.90
CA VAL A 220 4.87 -25.90 17.28
C VAL A 220 4.58 -27.40 17.41
N VAL A 221 3.76 -27.97 16.52
CA VAL A 221 3.44 -29.40 16.53
C VAL A 221 4.65 -30.27 16.19
N LEU A 222 5.48 -29.86 15.20
CA LEU A 222 6.71 -30.58 14.83
C LEU A 222 7.79 -30.58 15.93
N ASN A 223 7.73 -29.62 16.86
CA ASN A 223 8.60 -29.56 18.02
C ASN A 223 7.96 -30.14 19.30
N GLY A 224 6.72 -30.68 19.17
CA GLY A 224 6.01 -31.31 20.28
C GLY A 224 6.70 -32.59 20.79
N GLU A 225 6.42 -32.94 22.04
CA GLU A 225 6.93 -34.17 22.65
C GLU A 225 6.14 -35.39 22.12
N VAL A 226 6.85 -36.28 21.43
CA VAL A 226 6.23 -37.48 20.86
C VAL A 226 6.16 -38.58 21.92
N SER A 227 4.95 -39.11 22.17
CA SER A 227 4.70 -40.23 23.08
C SER A 227 3.85 -41.30 22.41
N GLU A 228 3.62 -42.45 23.08
CA GLU A 228 2.70 -43.49 22.61
C GLU A 228 1.26 -42.97 22.47
N ASN A 229 0.89 -41.91 23.19
CA ASN A 229 -0.43 -41.29 23.16
C ASN A 229 -0.60 -40.19 22.10
N GLY A 230 0.46 -39.84 21.39
CA GLY A 230 0.47 -38.77 20.37
C GLY A 230 1.54 -37.71 20.60
N ILE A 231 1.29 -36.54 20.07
CA ILE A 231 2.19 -35.36 20.18
C ILE A 231 1.61 -34.41 21.20
N GLU A 232 2.39 -34.11 22.25
CA GLU A 232 2.01 -33.15 23.29
C GLU A 232 2.78 -31.84 23.10
N VAL A 233 2.04 -30.72 23.05
CA VAL A 233 2.59 -29.37 22.95
C VAL A 233 2.53 -28.70 24.31
N THR A 234 3.72 -28.50 24.92
CA THR A 234 3.85 -27.88 26.24
C THR A 234 3.95 -26.34 26.12
N ASP A 235 3.70 -25.63 27.24
CA ASP A 235 3.83 -24.17 27.31
C ASP A 235 5.28 -23.71 27.04
N GLU A 236 6.29 -24.53 27.36
CA GLU A 236 7.70 -24.27 27.08
C GLU A 236 7.99 -24.27 25.57
N ILE A 237 7.42 -25.23 24.84
CA ILE A 237 7.55 -25.30 23.37
C ILE A 237 6.91 -24.08 22.74
N ILE A 238 5.71 -23.69 23.19
CA ILE A 238 5.05 -22.45 22.74
C ILE A 238 5.93 -21.23 22.98
N ALA A 239 6.46 -21.07 24.19
CA ALA A 239 7.33 -19.96 24.55
C ALA A 239 8.59 -19.91 23.66
N GLN A 240 9.21 -21.05 23.36
CA GLN A 240 10.39 -21.12 22.51
C GLN A 240 10.05 -20.81 21.04
N CYS A 241 8.93 -21.30 20.51
CA CYS A 241 8.50 -21.07 19.14
C CYS A 241 8.03 -19.62 18.91
N LEU A 242 7.39 -19.00 19.90
CA LEU A 242 6.89 -17.64 19.80
C LEU A 242 7.93 -16.58 20.23
N SER A 243 8.92 -16.91 21.08
CA SER A 243 9.86 -15.94 21.65
C SER A 243 10.77 -15.26 20.61
N ARG A 244 11.04 -15.87 19.48
CA ARG A 244 11.84 -15.27 18.39
C ARG A 244 11.10 -14.22 17.57
N LYS A 245 9.78 -14.04 17.78
CA LYS A 245 8.96 -13.11 17.02
C LYS A 245 8.18 -12.10 17.88
N SER A 246 8.36 -12.10 19.20
CA SER A 246 7.61 -11.21 20.11
C SER A 246 7.81 -9.71 19.86
N LEU A 247 8.69 -9.36 18.93
CA LEU A 247 8.91 -8.02 18.42
C LEU A 247 8.41 -7.85 16.97
N MET A 248 7.68 -8.82 16.40
CA MET A 248 7.14 -8.62 15.05
C MET A 248 6.02 -7.59 15.10
N TYR A 249 6.40 -6.45 14.65
CA TYR A 249 5.62 -5.31 14.27
C TYR A 249 4.60 -5.69 13.18
N ASP A 250 3.34 -5.39 13.43
CA ASP A 250 2.30 -5.50 12.41
C ASP A 250 2.49 -4.39 11.37
N LYS A 251 3.17 -4.71 10.26
CA LYS A 251 3.51 -3.73 9.23
C LYS A 251 2.31 -3.08 8.55
N ASP A 252 1.13 -3.69 8.65
CA ASP A 252 -0.08 -3.24 7.96
C ASP A 252 -1.28 -3.05 8.92
N GLY A 253 -1.09 -3.18 10.23
CA GLY A 253 -2.15 -3.12 11.22
C GLY A 253 -2.28 -1.78 11.96
N GLU A 254 -3.26 -1.68 12.85
CA GLU A 254 -3.56 -0.49 13.64
C GLU A 254 -2.35 0.01 14.46
N GLU A 255 -1.51 -0.90 14.97
CA GLU A 255 -0.31 -0.57 15.74
C GLU A 255 0.75 0.15 14.89
N HIS A 256 0.93 -0.23 13.62
CA HIS A 256 1.78 0.49 12.66
C HIS A 256 1.39 1.96 12.54
N TYR A 257 0.09 2.23 12.31
CA TYR A 257 -0.41 3.60 12.21
C TYR A 257 -0.31 4.35 13.53
N ASN A 258 -0.50 3.67 14.65
CA ASN A 258 -0.37 4.26 15.97
C ASN A 258 1.07 4.67 16.28
N LEU A 259 2.06 3.83 15.98
CA LEU A 259 3.47 4.10 16.24
C LEU A 259 4.01 5.23 15.36
N ILE A 260 3.70 5.23 14.05
CA ILE A 260 4.11 6.33 13.18
C ILE A 260 3.42 7.64 13.55
N SER A 261 2.16 7.58 13.98
CA SER A 261 1.42 8.75 14.49
C SER A 261 2.04 9.26 15.81
N ALA A 262 2.46 8.36 16.70
CA ALA A 262 3.14 8.72 17.94
C ALA A 262 4.49 9.38 17.66
N LEU A 263 5.29 8.84 16.73
CA LEU A 263 6.55 9.46 16.29
C LEU A 263 6.32 10.88 15.77
N HIS A 264 5.38 11.08 14.84
CA HIS A 264 5.08 12.41 14.28
C HIS A 264 4.58 13.38 15.35
N LYS A 265 3.68 12.94 16.25
CA LYS A 265 3.15 13.78 17.33
C LYS A 265 4.24 14.14 18.33
N SER A 266 5.17 13.25 18.62
CA SER A 266 6.32 13.54 19.51
C SER A 266 7.25 14.58 18.90
N MET A 267 7.63 14.44 17.62
CA MET A 267 8.43 15.43 16.90
C MET A 267 7.71 16.80 16.82
N ARG A 268 6.38 16.80 16.59
CA ARG A 268 5.55 18.01 16.54
C ARG A 268 5.46 18.70 17.88
N ASN A 269 5.43 17.94 18.96
CA ASN A 269 5.43 18.44 20.34
C ASN A 269 6.84 18.81 20.84
N SER A 270 7.87 18.72 19.99
CA SER A 270 9.26 19.01 20.36
C SER A 270 9.79 18.12 21.52
N ASP A 271 9.38 16.87 21.54
CA ASP A 271 9.82 15.85 22.48
C ASP A 271 10.77 14.86 21.79
N PRO A 272 12.10 15.11 21.80
CA PRO A 272 13.05 14.26 21.12
C PRO A 272 13.19 12.87 21.74
N ASP A 273 13.03 12.75 23.07
CA ASP A 273 13.17 11.47 23.76
C ASP A 273 12.04 10.50 23.42
N ALA A 274 10.78 11.00 23.44
CA ALA A 274 9.65 10.23 22.99
C ALA A 274 9.75 9.89 21.49
N ALA A 275 10.21 10.81 20.66
CA ALA A 275 10.37 10.60 19.23
C ALA A 275 11.39 9.49 18.91
N VAL A 276 12.57 9.52 19.56
CA VAL A 276 13.59 8.47 19.44
C VAL A 276 13.07 7.14 19.95
N TYR A 277 12.33 7.12 21.07
CA TYR A 277 11.74 5.89 21.60
C TYR A 277 10.78 5.24 20.61
N TRP A 278 9.84 6.01 20.02
CA TRP A 278 8.88 5.46 19.07
C TRP A 278 9.54 5.01 17.77
N MET A 279 10.54 5.75 17.30
CA MET A 279 11.34 5.35 16.12
C MET A 279 12.06 4.01 16.38
N MET A 280 12.75 3.87 17.52
CA MET A 280 13.44 2.63 17.86
C MET A 280 12.46 1.47 18.07
N ARG A 281 11.30 1.72 18.67
CA ARG A 281 10.27 0.69 18.82
C ARG A 281 9.76 0.18 17.47
N MET A 282 9.67 1.04 16.44
CA MET A 282 9.35 0.64 15.06
C MET A 282 10.48 -0.22 14.47
N LEU A 283 11.74 0.20 14.58
CA LEU A 283 12.88 -0.54 14.05
C LEU A 283 13.03 -1.93 14.70
N GLU A 284 12.97 -2.01 16.04
CA GLU A 284 13.02 -3.26 16.80
C GLU A 284 11.82 -4.16 16.48
N GLY A 285 10.67 -3.58 16.14
CA GLY A 285 9.51 -4.28 15.63
C GLY A 285 9.69 -4.82 14.21
N GLY A 286 10.77 -4.48 13.51
CA GLY A 286 11.10 -4.95 12.15
C GLY A 286 10.53 -4.05 11.04
N GLU A 287 10.20 -2.79 11.34
CA GLU A 287 9.79 -1.83 10.30
C GLU A 287 10.94 -1.54 9.34
N ASP A 288 10.58 -1.30 8.07
CA ASP A 288 11.52 -0.86 7.06
C ASP A 288 12.12 0.50 7.42
N PRO A 289 13.44 0.62 7.65
CA PRO A 289 14.09 1.89 7.97
C PRO A 289 13.84 2.96 6.90
N LEU A 290 13.70 2.56 5.62
CA LEU A 290 13.36 3.48 4.53
C LEU A 290 11.94 4.01 4.66
N TYR A 291 10.99 3.23 5.20
CA TYR A 291 9.65 3.73 5.50
C TYR A 291 9.71 4.83 6.57
N ILE A 292 10.40 4.57 7.68
CA ILE A 292 10.58 5.57 8.76
C ILE A 292 11.24 6.83 8.20
N ALA A 293 12.32 6.68 7.42
CA ALA A 293 13.03 7.79 6.80
C ALA A 293 12.13 8.63 5.86
N ARG A 294 11.27 7.98 5.06
CA ARG A 294 10.26 8.68 4.23
C ARG A 294 9.29 9.49 5.08
N ARG A 295 8.87 8.96 6.24
CA ARG A 295 7.95 9.66 7.14
C ARG A 295 8.62 10.86 7.81
N VAL A 296 9.89 10.74 8.20
CA VAL A 296 10.69 11.85 8.73
C VAL A 296 10.92 12.93 7.66
N LEU A 297 11.22 12.51 6.42
CA LEU A 297 11.36 13.44 5.29
C LEU A 297 10.06 14.19 4.99
N ARG A 298 8.90 13.51 5.05
CA ARG A 298 7.61 14.17 4.91
C ARG A 298 7.38 15.19 6.03
N PHE A 299 7.70 14.85 7.26
CA PHE A 299 7.60 15.75 8.42
C PHE A 299 8.42 17.03 8.21
N ALA A 300 9.63 16.92 7.63
CA ALA A 300 10.46 18.06 7.30
C ALA A 300 9.77 19.12 6.42
N ALA A 301 8.94 18.68 5.47
CA ALA A 301 8.19 19.58 4.59
C ALA A 301 6.86 20.04 5.19
N GLU A 302 6.17 19.14 5.89
CA GLU A 302 4.80 19.35 6.39
C GLU A 302 4.77 20.18 7.68
N ASP A 303 5.66 19.89 8.64
CA ASP A 303 5.64 20.45 9.99
C ASP A 303 6.78 21.44 10.27
N VAL A 304 7.92 21.34 9.58
CA VAL A 304 9.04 22.28 9.72
C VAL A 304 9.02 23.32 8.61
N GLY A 305 8.90 22.88 7.37
CA GLY A 305 8.76 23.76 6.21
C GLY A 305 9.89 24.80 6.09
N LEU A 306 9.51 26.03 5.78
CA LEU A 306 10.45 27.15 5.62
C LEU A 306 10.88 27.80 6.94
N ALA A 307 10.34 27.33 8.08
CA ALA A 307 10.87 27.77 9.39
C ALA A 307 12.31 27.31 9.60
N ASP A 308 12.66 26.11 9.08
CA ASP A 308 14.04 25.62 8.98
C ASP A 308 14.24 24.80 7.69
N PRO A 309 14.67 25.42 6.58
CA PRO A 309 14.87 24.75 5.29
C PRO A 309 15.88 23.60 5.31
N ARG A 310 16.81 23.57 6.29
CA ARG A 310 17.79 22.49 6.43
C ARG A 310 17.15 21.16 6.85
N ALA A 311 15.95 21.18 7.41
CA ALA A 311 15.23 19.97 7.79
C ALA A 311 15.05 19.03 6.59
N MET A 312 14.76 19.56 5.40
CA MET A 312 14.65 18.78 4.17
C MET A 312 15.97 18.10 3.81
N GLU A 313 17.11 18.80 3.92
CA GLU A 313 18.43 18.26 3.63
C GLU A 313 18.79 17.13 4.60
N VAL A 314 18.52 17.34 5.90
CA VAL A 314 18.73 16.33 6.95
C VAL A 314 17.87 15.09 6.68
N GLY A 315 16.58 15.28 6.32
CA GLY A 315 15.68 14.17 6.01
C GLY A 315 16.15 13.35 4.79
N VAL A 316 16.63 14.03 3.72
CA VAL A 316 17.18 13.35 2.54
C VAL A 316 18.47 12.60 2.89
N ALA A 317 19.38 13.21 3.67
CA ALA A 317 20.63 12.59 4.10
C ALA A 317 20.36 11.32 4.94
N ALA A 318 19.41 11.37 5.88
CA ALA A 318 19.01 10.22 6.67
C ALA A 318 18.41 9.09 5.81
N TYR A 319 17.58 9.44 4.83
CA TYR A 319 17.04 8.46 3.89
C TYR A 319 18.16 7.76 3.08
N GLN A 320 19.12 8.54 2.56
CA GLN A 320 20.25 7.98 1.84
C GLN A 320 21.15 7.11 2.73
N ALA A 321 21.41 7.54 3.96
CA ALA A 321 22.17 6.74 4.92
C ALA A 321 21.48 5.38 5.20
N CYS A 322 20.16 5.37 5.42
CA CYS A 322 19.41 4.13 5.59
C CYS A 322 19.51 3.21 4.36
N HIS A 323 19.47 3.82 3.15
CA HIS A 323 19.57 3.06 1.91
C HIS A 323 20.94 2.42 1.69
N PHE A 324 22.03 3.13 2.04
CA PHE A 324 23.39 2.68 1.80
C PHE A 324 23.93 1.75 2.89
N ILE A 325 23.57 2.00 4.14
CA ILE A 325 24.16 1.35 5.31
C ILE A 325 23.27 0.20 5.79
N GLY A 326 21.93 0.41 5.85
CA GLY A 326 20.98 -0.58 6.38
C GLY A 326 21.01 -0.70 7.89
N VAL A 327 20.18 -1.63 8.43
CA VAL A 327 20.12 -1.94 9.85
C VAL A 327 21.24 -2.92 10.25
N PRO A 328 21.80 -2.83 11.48
CA PRO A 328 21.37 -1.93 12.58
C PRO A 328 21.98 -0.53 12.53
N GLU A 329 23.03 -0.30 11.75
CA GLU A 329 23.87 0.90 11.82
C GLU A 329 23.12 2.18 11.43
N CYS A 330 22.16 2.12 10.52
CA CYS A 330 21.39 3.30 10.09
C CYS A 330 20.48 3.88 11.19
N SER A 331 20.26 3.17 12.31
CA SER A 331 19.43 3.62 13.42
C SER A 331 19.92 4.95 14.02
N VAL A 332 21.24 5.14 14.08
CA VAL A 332 21.84 6.38 14.61
C VAL A 332 21.57 7.57 13.69
N HIS A 333 21.62 7.38 12.38
CA HIS A 333 21.32 8.43 11.39
C HIS A 333 19.85 8.84 11.41
N LEU A 334 18.95 7.86 11.63
CA LEU A 334 17.52 8.13 11.83
C LEU A 334 17.28 8.89 13.14
N ALA A 335 17.97 8.50 14.24
CA ALA A 335 17.85 9.17 15.51
C ALA A 335 18.31 10.63 15.43
N GLU A 336 19.44 10.91 14.75
CA GLU A 336 19.93 12.28 14.50
C GLU A 336 18.86 13.11 13.78
N ALA A 337 18.28 12.57 12.70
CA ALA A 337 17.22 13.25 11.94
C ALA A 337 15.97 13.50 12.80
N VAL A 338 15.52 12.51 13.55
CA VAL A 338 14.35 12.60 14.44
C VAL A 338 14.55 13.66 15.54
N VAL A 339 15.73 13.71 16.15
CA VAL A 339 16.09 14.74 17.16
C VAL A 339 16.12 16.11 16.50
N TYR A 340 16.74 16.23 15.32
CA TYR A 340 16.75 17.49 14.55
C TYR A 340 15.32 17.98 14.26
N MET A 341 14.46 17.11 13.74
CA MET A 341 13.05 17.44 13.47
C MET A 341 12.29 17.84 14.73
N SER A 342 12.59 17.21 15.85
CA SER A 342 11.96 17.54 17.14
C SER A 342 12.33 18.94 17.61
N LEU A 343 13.57 19.37 17.41
CA LEU A 343 14.09 20.65 17.92
C LEU A 343 13.99 21.80 16.91
N ALA A 344 13.77 21.53 15.63
CA ALA A 344 13.61 22.55 14.61
C ALA A 344 12.38 23.43 14.87
N SER A 345 12.44 24.70 14.45
CA SER A 345 11.25 25.58 14.43
C SER A 345 10.19 24.99 13.54
N LYS A 346 8.91 25.12 13.93
CA LYS A 346 7.78 24.47 13.23
C LYS A 346 6.98 25.49 12.42
N SER A 347 6.63 25.11 11.19
CA SER A 347 5.65 25.81 10.37
C SER A 347 4.95 24.82 9.43
N ASN A 348 3.64 24.79 9.46
CA ASN A 348 2.79 24.03 8.55
C ASN A 348 2.29 24.88 7.35
N ALA A 349 2.85 26.05 7.14
CA ALA A 349 2.39 26.99 6.10
C ALA A 349 2.43 26.35 4.68
N MET A 350 3.36 25.43 4.41
CA MET A 350 3.42 24.71 3.14
C MET A 350 2.27 23.72 2.95
N GLU A 351 1.93 22.94 3.99
CA GLU A 351 0.80 22.02 3.96
C GLU A 351 -0.52 22.78 3.79
N MET A 352 -0.69 23.89 4.51
CA MET A 352 -1.86 24.75 4.37
C MET A 352 -1.98 25.32 2.97
N ALA A 353 -0.87 25.84 2.40
CA ALA A 353 -0.85 26.39 1.04
C ALA A 353 -1.26 25.35 -0.02
N VAL A 354 -0.78 24.11 0.11
CA VAL A 354 -1.14 23.01 -0.79
C VAL A 354 -2.63 22.65 -0.66
N ASN A 355 -3.16 22.58 0.55
CA ASN A 355 -4.56 22.25 0.80
C ASN A 355 -5.50 23.35 0.30
N GLU A 356 -5.20 24.62 0.55
CA GLU A 356 -5.99 25.76 0.03
C GLU A 356 -5.96 25.82 -1.52
N ALA A 357 -4.81 25.51 -2.13
CA ALA A 357 -4.70 25.43 -3.59
C ALA A 357 -5.53 24.29 -4.17
N LYS A 358 -5.56 23.11 -3.54
CA LYS A 358 -6.42 21.98 -3.92
C LYS A 358 -7.89 22.33 -3.84
N GLU A 359 -8.33 22.93 -2.74
CA GLU A 359 -9.71 23.38 -2.59
C GLU A 359 -10.12 24.42 -3.65
N ALA A 360 -9.20 25.33 -4.00
CA ALA A 360 -9.46 26.31 -5.05
C ALA A 360 -9.62 25.65 -6.43
N ILE A 361 -8.81 24.64 -6.74
CA ILE A 361 -8.90 23.85 -7.98
C ILE A 361 -10.22 23.06 -8.01
N GLU A 362 -10.65 22.47 -6.90
CA GLU A 362 -11.93 21.74 -6.83
C GLU A 362 -13.14 22.66 -7.08
N LYS A 363 -13.06 23.92 -6.61
CA LYS A 363 -14.13 24.91 -6.80
C LYS A 363 -14.15 25.51 -8.20
N GLU A 364 -12.99 25.65 -8.83
CA GLU A 364 -12.79 26.29 -10.14
C GLU A 364 -11.94 25.40 -11.06
N PRO A 365 -12.41 24.19 -11.41
CA PRO A 365 -11.60 23.19 -12.13
C PRO A 365 -11.21 23.64 -13.54
N ASP A 366 -12.01 24.50 -14.18
CA ASP A 366 -11.82 24.99 -15.54
C ASP A 366 -11.18 26.39 -15.61
N ALA A 367 -10.66 26.92 -14.50
CA ALA A 367 -10.07 28.23 -14.45
C ALA A 367 -8.89 28.35 -15.47
N PRO A 368 -8.99 29.19 -16.51
CA PRO A 368 -8.02 29.20 -17.58
C PRO A 368 -6.70 29.88 -17.17
N VAL A 369 -5.60 29.39 -17.69
CA VAL A 369 -4.30 30.10 -17.55
C VAL A 369 -4.42 31.49 -18.21
N PRO A 370 -4.04 32.59 -17.54
CA PRO A 370 -4.09 33.93 -18.11
C PRO A 370 -3.33 34.02 -19.42
N LEU A 371 -3.90 34.71 -20.43
CA LEU A 371 -3.31 34.81 -21.77
C LEU A 371 -1.89 35.37 -21.75
N VAL A 372 -1.62 36.31 -20.82
CA VAL A 372 -0.32 37.01 -20.68
C VAL A 372 0.84 36.05 -20.36
N ILE A 373 0.56 34.94 -19.63
CA ILE A 373 1.60 33.96 -19.24
C ILE A 373 1.55 32.67 -20.10
N ARG A 374 0.69 32.60 -21.13
CA ARG A 374 0.66 31.46 -22.06
C ARG A 374 1.82 31.55 -23.06
N ASN A 375 2.46 30.42 -23.34
CA ASN A 375 3.45 30.32 -24.40
C ASN A 375 2.79 30.42 -25.79
N ALA A 376 3.46 31.14 -26.74
CA ALA A 376 2.99 31.32 -28.10
C ALA A 376 4.02 30.82 -29.16
N PRO A 377 4.30 29.49 -29.21
CA PRO A 377 5.29 28.93 -30.14
C PRO A 377 4.86 29.01 -31.60
N THR A 378 3.59 29.12 -31.91
CA THR A 378 3.07 29.17 -33.28
C THR A 378 2.49 30.54 -33.62
N ARG A 379 2.45 30.87 -34.95
CA ARG A 379 1.85 32.10 -35.44
C ARG A 379 0.36 32.22 -35.08
N LEU A 380 -0.37 31.11 -35.07
CA LEU A 380 -1.76 31.07 -34.67
C LEU A 380 -1.93 31.49 -33.21
N MET A 381 -1.11 30.97 -32.30
CA MET A 381 -1.17 31.33 -30.88
C MET A 381 -0.85 32.79 -30.64
N LYS A 382 0.15 33.38 -31.39
CA LYS A 382 0.40 34.80 -31.36
C LYS A 382 -0.80 35.63 -31.81
N ASN A 383 -1.49 35.20 -32.86
CA ASN A 383 -2.72 35.86 -33.35
C ASN A 383 -3.87 35.78 -32.32
N LEU A 384 -3.89 34.76 -31.45
CA LEU A 384 -4.83 34.59 -30.34
C LEU A 384 -4.39 35.34 -29.07
N ASN A 385 -3.41 36.24 -29.17
CA ASN A 385 -2.87 37.06 -28.08
C ASN A 385 -2.19 36.25 -26.93
N TYR A 386 -1.73 35.03 -27.19
CA TYR A 386 -0.95 34.30 -26.20
C TYR A 386 0.38 35.00 -25.96
N GLY A 387 0.75 35.23 -24.69
CA GLY A 387 1.96 35.93 -24.27
C GLY A 387 1.96 37.43 -24.55
N LYS A 388 0.82 37.99 -25.03
CA LYS A 388 0.76 39.43 -25.31
C LYS A 388 0.78 40.20 -23.99
N GLY A 389 1.76 41.14 -23.87
CA GLY A 389 1.97 41.93 -22.66
C GLY A 389 2.77 41.21 -21.56
N TYR A 390 3.35 40.05 -21.87
CA TYR A 390 4.27 39.39 -20.94
C TYR A 390 5.50 40.28 -20.64
N GLN A 391 5.80 40.45 -19.36
CA GLN A 391 6.90 41.22 -18.84
C GLN A 391 7.93 40.26 -18.25
N TYR A 392 9.12 40.19 -18.87
CA TYR A 392 10.20 39.37 -18.36
C TYR A 392 10.83 40.00 -17.13
N ALA A 393 10.67 39.41 -15.96
CA ALA A 393 11.05 40.00 -14.68
C ALA A 393 12.54 40.39 -14.61
N HIS A 394 13.43 39.67 -15.32
CA HIS A 394 14.86 39.98 -15.34
C HIS A 394 15.22 41.29 -16.08
N ASP A 395 14.32 41.85 -16.90
CA ASP A 395 14.53 43.14 -17.58
C ASP A 395 14.26 44.32 -16.65
N TYR A 396 13.72 44.12 -15.48
CA TYR A 396 13.38 45.13 -14.50
C TYR A 396 14.43 45.19 -13.37
N ALA A 397 14.63 46.37 -12.79
CA ALA A 397 15.64 46.59 -11.76
C ALA A 397 15.39 45.71 -10.53
N GLU A 398 14.13 45.63 -10.10
CA GLU A 398 13.71 44.87 -8.93
C GLU A 398 13.58 43.36 -9.19
N LYS A 399 13.83 42.91 -10.43
CA LYS A 399 13.67 41.50 -10.87
C LYS A 399 12.30 40.95 -10.60
N MET A 400 11.26 41.80 -10.63
CA MET A 400 9.86 41.42 -10.47
C MET A 400 8.94 42.35 -11.27
N THR A 401 7.70 41.93 -11.48
CA THR A 401 6.65 42.68 -12.19
C THR A 401 5.34 42.60 -11.42
N ALA A 402 4.43 43.56 -11.68
CA ALA A 402 3.10 43.55 -11.09
C ALA A 402 2.07 42.72 -11.90
N MET A 403 2.54 41.95 -12.87
CA MET A 403 1.72 41.14 -13.76
C MET A 403 0.91 40.09 -12.96
N GLN A 404 -0.35 39.90 -13.35
CA GLN A 404 -1.21 38.89 -12.75
C GLN A 404 -0.89 37.53 -13.32
N CYS A 405 -0.59 36.57 -12.43
CA CYS A 405 -0.27 35.19 -12.78
C CYS A 405 -1.36 34.18 -12.44
N LEU A 406 -2.27 34.51 -11.53
CA LEU A 406 -3.43 33.66 -11.22
C LEU A 406 -4.58 33.91 -12.21
N PRO A 407 -5.47 32.92 -12.46
CA PRO A 407 -6.71 33.12 -13.18
C PRO A 407 -7.55 34.29 -12.58
N ASP A 408 -8.38 34.95 -13.40
CA ASP A 408 -9.18 36.08 -12.95
C ASP A 408 -10.10 35.77 -11.77
N ALA A 409 -10.65 34.56 -11.72
CA ALA A 409 -11.48 34.09 -10.62
C ALA A 409 -10.70 33.96 -9.27
N LEU A 410 -9.37 33.82 -9.35
CA LEU A 410 -8.48 33.61 -8.20
C LEU A 410 -7.50 34.76 -7.98
N LYS A 411 -7.63 35.88 -8.71
CA LYS A 411 -6.64 36.97 -8.74
C LYS A 411 -6.26 37.57 -7.39
N ASP A 412 -7.21 37.56 -6.42
CA ASP A 412 -7.02 38.12 -5.09
C ASP A 412 -6.75 37.02 -4.03
N ARG A 413 -6.59 35.76 -4.45
CA ARG A 413 -6.30 34.64 -3.53
C ARG A 413 -4.81 34.66 -3.15
N GLN A 414 -4.57 34.33 -1.90
CA GLN A 414 -3.25 34.04 -1.36
C GLN A 414 -3.31 32.64 -0.77
N PHE A 415 -2.39 31.77 -1.14
CA PHE A 415 -2.32 30.40 -0.65
C PHE A 415 -1.20 30.22 0.39
N TYR A 416 -0.09 30.95 0.22
CA TYR A 416 1.03 30.88 1.15
C TYR A 416 0.94 31.99 2.20
N HIS A 417 0.74 31.56 3.46
CA HIS A 417 0.63 32.43 4.64
C HIS A 417 1.81 32.17 5.58
N PRO A 418 2.96 32.85 5.38
CA PRO A 418 4.17 32.60 6.17
C PRO A 418 3.96 32.93 7.64
N THR A 419 4.55 32.08 8.50
CA THR A 419 4.57 32.28 9.94
C THR A 419 5.71 33.23 10.37
N THR A 420 5.83 33.48 11.67
CA THR A 420 6.95 34.21 12.26
C THR A 420 8.00 33.29 12.87
N GLN A 421 7.93 31.99 12.59
CA GLN A 421 8.81 30.98 13.16
C GLN A 421 10.11 30.85 12.38
N GLY A 422 11.24 30.76 13.10
CA GLY A 422 12.54 30.48 12.53
C GLY A 422 12.91 31.41 11.35
N GLN A 423 13.37 30.84 10.26
CA GLN A 423 13.76 31.59 9.05
C GLN A 423 12.57 32.09 8.25
N GLU A 424 11.37 31.56 8.46
CA GLU A 424 10.17 31.95 7.73
C GLU A 424 9.75 33.39 8.01
N ALA A 425 10.11 33.95 9.16
CA ALA A 425 9.92 35.36 9.46
C ALA A 425 10.52 36.29 8.37
N ARG A 426 11.71 35.95 7.84
CA ARG A 426 12.38 36.71 6.75
C ARG A 426 11.60 36.59 5.43
N TYR A 427 11.05 35.41 5.14
CA TYR A 427 10.21 35.22 3.95
C TYR A 427 8.90 36.01 4.07
N LYS A 428 8.33 36.12 5.26
CA LYS A 428 7.13 36.94 5.55
C LYS A 428 7.42 38.41 5.25
N GLU A 429 8.46 38.99 5.82
CA GLU A 429 8.87 40.38 5.56
C GLU A 429 9.09 40.63 4.07
N ARG A 430 9.76 39.69 3.40
CA ARG A 430 10.00 39.81 1.95
C ARG A 430 8.70 39.76 1.14
N LEU A 431 7.76 38.90 1.51
CA LEU A 431 6.47 38.78 0.84
C LEU A 431 5.64 40.06 1.03
N GLU A 432 5.63 40.64 2.23
CA GLU A 432 4.98 41.92 2.50
C GLU A 432 5.52 43.04 1.63
N GLN A 433 6.85 43.15 1.50
CA GLN A 433 7.51 44.12 0.63
C GLN A 433 7.13 43.94 -0.86
N ILE A 434 7.13 42.69 -1.33
CA ILE A 434 6.73 42.36 -2.71
C ILE A 434 5.27 42.72 -2.94
N THR A 435 4.39 42.40 -1.99
CA THR A 435 2.95 42.68 -2.08
C THR A 435 2.67 44.18 -2.12
N ALA A 436 3.33 44.94 -1.26
CA ALA A 436 3.22 46.40 -1.23
C ALA A 436 3.68 46.98 -2.58
N TRP A 437 4.89 46.59 -3.06
CA TRP A 437 5.41 47.02 -4.33
C TRP A 437 4.49 46.73 -5.51
N LYS A 438 3.93 45.49 -5.56
CA LYS A 438 2.97 45.09 -6.61
C LYS A 438 1.67 45.90 -6.57
N LYS A 439 1.17 46.29 -5.38
CA LYS A 439 -0.01 47.14 -5.26
C LYS A 439 0.24 48.55 -5.84
N GLU A 440 1.42 49.12 -5.62
CA GLU A 440 1.80 50.45 -6.13
C GLU A 440 1.99 50.42 -7.67
N HIS A 441 2.42 49.29 -8.23
CA HIS A 441 2.78 49.18 -9.66
C HIS A 441 1.73 48.44 -10.50
N ARG A 442 0.62 47.96 -9.91
CA ARG A 442 -0.56 47.49 -10.66
C ARG A 442 -1.25 48.71 -11.32
N LYS A 443 -1.17 48.75 -12.65
CA LYS A 443 -1.93 49.70 -13.48
C LYS A 443 -3.29 49.14 -13.87
#